data_f726f36520353f73b669937a77e5e4ca
#
_entry.id   f726f36520353f73b669937a77e5e4ca
#
_cell.length_a   1.000
_cell.length_b   1.000
_cell.length_c   1.000
_cell.angle_alpha   90.00
_cell.angle_beta   90.00
_cell.angle_gamma   90.00
#
_symmetry.space_group_name_H-M   'P 1'
#
loop_
_entity.id
_entity.type
_entity.pdbx_description
1 polymer ?
#
loop_
_entity_poly.entity_id
_entity_poly.type
_entity_poly.pdbx_seq_one_letter_code
_entity_poly.pdbx_strand_id
1 'polypeptide(L)'
;MDRANGTDPKPGTEGGGAPVVSRGVPEGGERDVASLYWEAFGRKLGPALDPPEAGQEFISAHLHHDRGITALVEGRVVGVAGYRLGGRGLTGGSAKDVLTAYGPFRGLPRLAVLALFERTPSAGELVMDGIAVAAAHRGAGIGGLLLKEVAAVAAENGCRRIRLDVIDVNPRARALYERHGFTAVRTERTPWLRGLLGFSAVTTMHRPVTAADAAARPEAQ
;
A
#
# COMPACT_ATOMS: atom_id res chain seq x y z
N MET A 1 -32.54 -31.92 -40.04
CA MET A 1 -31.22 -32.05 -39.37
C MET A 1 -30.84 -30.67 -38.87
N ASP A 2 -31.34 -30.37 -37.69
CA ASP A 2 -31.27 -29.05 -37.09
C ASP A 2 -30.17 -29.07 -36.02
N ARG A 3 -29.14 -28.24 -36.16
CA ARG A 3 -28.06 -28.10 -35.19
C ARG A 3 -28.34 -26.90 -34.32
N ALA A 4 -28.86 -27.18 -33.15
CA ALA A 4 -29.00 -26.19 -32.09
C ALA A 4 -27.60 -25.69 -31.67
N ASN A 5 -27.41 -24.37 -31.83
CA ASN A 5 -26.23 -23.64 -31.40
C ASN A 5 -26.40 -23.31 -29.90
N GLY A 6 -25.81 -24.12 -29.04
CA GLY A 6 -25.78 -23.92 -27.61
C GLY A 6 -24.77 -22.80 -27.26
N THR A 7 -25.29 -21.63 -27.01
CA THR A 7 -24.52 -20.52 -26.43
C THR A 7 -24.52 -20.70 -24.92
N ASP A 8 -23.46 -21.25 -24.36
CA ASP A 8 -23.23 -21.26 -22.91
C ASP A 8 -23.16 -19.83 -22.39
N PRO A 9 -23.96 -19.46 -21.39
CA PRO A 9 -23.83 -18.15 -20.77
C PRO A 9 -22.50 -18.08 -19.99
N LYS A 10 -21.67 -17.08 -20.31
CA LYS A 10 -20.53 -16.66 -19.48
C LYS A 10 -20.99 -16.55 -18.02
N PRO A 11 -20.21 -17.07 -17.04
CA PRO A 11 -20.55 -16.89 -15.64
C PRO A 11 -20.61 -15.39 -15.35
N GLY A 12 -21.80 -14.95 -14.95
CA GLY A 12 -22.07 -13.57 -14.57
C GLY A 12 -21.15 -13.17 -13.41
N THR A 13 -20.56 -12.01 -13.53
CA THR A 13 -19.95 -11.27 -12.44
C THR A 13 -21.05 -10.96 -11.43
N GLU A 14 -21.18 -11.81 -10.41
CA GLU A 14 -22.09 -11.53 -9.29
C GLU A 14 -21.70 -10.18 -8.69
N GLY A 15 -22.70 -9.31 -8.54
CA GLY A 15 -22.58 -7.91 -8.23
C GLY A 15 -21.95 -7.65 -6.86
N GLY A 16 -20.67 -7.37 -6.85
CA GLY A 16 -20.05 -6.67 -5.74
C GLY A 16 -20.40 -5.19 -5.83
N GLY A 17 -20.88 -4.60 -4.72
CA GLY A 17 -21.19 -3.18 -4.63
C GLY A 17 -20.04 -2.31 -5.12
N ALA A 18 -20.31 -1.09 -5.55
CA ALA A 18 -19.26 -0.14 -5.97
C ALA A 18 -18.30 0.13 -4.80
N PRO A 19 -16.98 0.17 -5.07
CA PRO A 19 -16.02 0.44 -4.01
C PRO A 19 -16.16 1.88 -3.49
N VAL A 20 -16.31 2.02 -2.18
CA VAL A 20 -16.31 3.32 -1.48
C VAL A 20 -14.92 3.56 -0.93
N VAL A 21 -14.30 4.69 -1.29
CA VAL A 21 -13.01 5.10 -0.75
C VAL A 21 -13.22 6.02 0.45
N SER A 22 -12.55 5.71 1.55
CA SER A 22 -12.60 6.47 2.79
C SER A 22 -11.20 6.77 3.29
N ARG A 23 -11.04 7.93 3.91
CA ARG A 23 -9.81 8.29 4.64
C ARG A 23 -9.82 7.64 6.00
N GLY A 24 -8.67 7.13 6.38
CA GLY A 24 -8.48 6.42 7.62
C GLY A 24 -8.68 4.91 7.48
N VAL A 25 -8.32 4.21 8.55
CA VAL A 25 -8.65 2.80 8.76
C VAL A 25 -9.94 2.77 9.59
N PRO A 26 -11.00 2.13 9.12
CA PRO A 26 -12.24 2.05 9.88
C PRO A 26 -12.02 1.29 11.18
N GLU A 27 -12.79 1.63 12.20
CA GLU A 27 -12.78 0.91 13.48
C GLU A 27 -13.14 -0.56 13.26
N GLY A 28 -12.34 -1.47 13.80
CA GLY A 28 -12.46 -2.91 13.57
C GLY A 28 -11.88 -3.41 12.25
N GLY A 29 -11.41 -2.52 11.37
CA GLY A 29 -10.77 -2.86 10.08
C GLY A 29 -9.26 -3.11 10.15
N GLU A 30 -8.65 -3.00 11.33
CA GLU A 30 -7.19 -3.09 11.52
C GLU A 30 -6.61 -4.42 11.06
N ARG A 31 -7.32 -5.51 11.36
CA ARG A 31 -6.89 -6.87 10.96
C ARG A 31 -6.99 -7.07 9.45
N ASP A 32 -8.05 -6.58 8.83
CA ASP A 32 -8.22 -6.66 7.38
C ASP A 32 -7.11 -5.86 6.67
N VAL A 33 -6.82 -4.65 7.14
CA VAL A 33 -5.70 -3.82 6.64
C VAL A 33 -4.37 -4.51 6.84
N ALA A 34 -4.09 -5.07 8.03
CA ALA A 34 -2.85 -5.77 8.32
C ALA A 34 -2.68 -7.01 7.43
N SER A 35 -3.75 -7.78 7.20
CA SER A 35 -3.75 -8.94 6.30
C SER A 35 -3.47 -8.54 4.85
N LEU A 36 -4.16 -7.53 4.33
CA LEU A 36 -3.91 -6.99 2.98
C LEU A 36 -2.49 -6.46 2.82
N TYR A 37 -2.00 -5.76 3.84
CA TYR A 37 -0.66 -5.21 3.85
C TYR A 37 0.38 -6.33 3.88
N TRP A 38 0.14 -7.39 4.65
CA TRP A 38 1.00 -8.57 4.68
C TRP A 38 0.99 -9.32 3.34
N GLU A 39 -0.17 -9.53 2.72
CA GLU A 39 -0.26 -10.16 1.39
C GLU A 39 0.59 -9.40 0.35
N ALA A 40 0.55 -8.07 0.38
CA ALA A 40 1.24 -7.24 -0.57
C ALA A 40 2.75 -7.08 -0.28
N PHE A 41 3.13 -7.00 0.98
CA PHE A 41 4.48 -6.60 1.43
C PHE A 41 5.18 -7.64 2.30
N GLY A 42 4.55 -8.76 2.65
CA GLY A 42 5.10 -9.79 3.53
C GLY A 42 6.44 -10.33 3.04
N ARG A 43 6.66 -10.41 1.71
CA ARG A 43 7.97 -10.78 1.15
C ARG A 43 9.09 -9.80 1.57
N LYS A 44 8.76 -8.50 1.65
CA LYS A 44 9.69 -7.45 2.07
C LYS A 44 9.81 -7.35 3.59
N LEU A 45 8.70 -7.56 4.29
CA LEU A 45 8.60 -7.39 5.75
C LEU A 45 8.95 -8.67 6.52
N GLY A 46 8.79 -9.85 5.91
CA GLY A 46 9.04 -11.14 6.53
C GLY A 46 10.39 -11.25 7.23
N PRO A 47 11.52 -10.88 6.58
CA PRO A 47 12.81 -10.91 7.26
C PRO A 47 12.87 -10.13 8.59
N ALA A 48 11.96 -9.15 8.77
CA ALA A 48 11.87 -8.36 9.98
C ALA A 48 10.72 -8.76 10.91
N LEU A 49 9.61 -9.29 10.38
CA LEU A 49 8.38 -9.46 11.15
C LEU A 49 7.84 -10.90 11.17
N ASP A 50 8.55 -11.90 10.59
CA ASP A 50 8.13 -13.30 10.68
C ASP A 50 8.04 -13.82 12.12
N PRO A 51 7.15 -14.77 12.43
CA PRO A 51 6.24 -15.46 11.50
C PRO A 51 5.06 -14.57 11.06
N PRO A 52 4.37 -14.94 9.95
CA PRO A 52 3.30 -14.12 9.35
C PRO A 52 2.23 -13.66 10.33
N GLU A 53 1.80 -14.51 11.24
CA GLU A 53 0.77 -14.22 12.24
C GLU A 53 1.24 -13.12 13.20
N ALA A 54 2.46 -13.23 13.70
CA ALA A 54 3.07 -12.22 14.58
C ALA A 54 3.29 -10.90 13.86
N GLY A 55 3.68 -10.95 12.57
CA GLY A 55 3.85 -9.77 11.73
C GLY A 55 2.54 -9.04 11.48
N GLN A 56 1.46 -9.76 11.18
CA GLN A 56 0.13 -9.19 10.99
C GLN A 56 -0.41 -8.59 12.29
N GLU A 57 -0.23 -9.29 13.42
CA GLU A 57 -0.61 -8.78 14.73
C GLU A 57 0.16 -7.51 15.09
N PHE A 58 1.47 -7.51 14.87
CA PHE A 58 2.31 -6.32 15.07
C PHE A 58 1.84 -5.14 14.22
N ILE A 59 1.58 -5.35 12.93
CA ILE A 59 1.07 -4.30 12.03
C ILE A 59 -0.29 -3.81 12.53
N SER A 60 -1.24 -4.71 12.82
CA SER A 60 -2.58 -4.36 13.29
C SER A 60 -2.55 -3.50 14.56
N ALA A 61 -1.68 -3.86 15.53
CA ALA A 61 -1.55 -3.15 16.80
C ALA A 61 -0.88 -1.76 16.67
N HIS A 62 -0.12 -1.50 15.58
CA HIS A 62 0.66 -0.29 15.42
C HIS A 62 0.27 0.53 14.18
N LEU A 63 -0.98 0.39 13.70
CA LEU A 63 -1.51 1.23 12.64
C LEU A 63 -1.78 2.66 13.13
N HIS A 64 -1.37 3.63 12.32
CA HIS A 64 -1.83 4.99 12.45
C HIS A 64 -3.04 5.19 11.53
N HIS A 65 -4.25 5.13 12.09
CA HIS A 65 -5.51 5.16 11.35
C HIS A 65 -5.60 6.35 10.40
N ASP A 66 -5.13 7.51 10.83
CA ASP A 66 -5.11 8.77 10.08
C ASP A 66 -4.07 8.82 8.94
N ARG A 67 -3.32 7.76 8.71
CA ARG A 67 -2.28 7.63 7.66
C ARG A 67 -2.63 6.56 6.62
N GLY A 68 -3.86 6.06 6.65
CA GLY A 68 -4.42 5.13 5.69
C GLY A 68 -5.49 5.78 4.82
N ILE A 69 -5.69 5.23 3.65
CA ILE A 69 -6.88 5.41 2.81
C ILE A 69 -7.36 4.02 2.49
N THR A 70 -8.63 3.72 2.75
CA THR A 70 -9.21 2.39 2.55
C THR A 70 -10.27 2.41 1.45
N ALA A 71 -10.37 1.30 0.73
CA ALA A 71 -11.47 1.02 -0.18
C ALA A 71 -12.32 -0.09 0.43
N LEU A 72 -13.61 0.16 0.55
CA LEU A 72 -14.58 -0.76 1.12
C LEU A 72 -15.55 -1.23 0.03
N VAL A 73 -15.88 -2.52 0.07
CA VAL A 73 -16.98 -3.12 -0.69
C VAL A 73 -17.85 -3.86 0.32
N GLU A 74 -19.13 -3.55 0.35
CA GLU A 74 -20.08 -4.13 1.32
C GLU A 74 -19.60 -4.04 2.79
N GLY A 75 -18.98 -2.89 3.13
CA GLY A 75 -18.47 -2.61 4.46
C GLY A 75 -17.14 -3.31 4.83
N ARG A 76 -16.57 -4.14 3.95
CA ARG A 76 -15.29 -4.83 4.17
C ARG A 76 -14.15 -4.10 3.48
N VAL A 77 -13.00 -4.04 4.12
CA VAL A 77 -11.80 -3.43 3.53
C VAL A 77 -11.24 -4.36 2.45
N VAL A 78 -11.25 -3.90 1.20
CA VAL A 78 -10.75 -4.62 0.04
C VAL A 78 -9.51 -3.98 -0.58
N GLY A 79 -9.14 -2.80 -0.11
CA GLY A 79 -7.94 -2.11 -0.56
C GLY A 79 -7.47 -1.09 0.48
N VAL A 80 -6.18 -0.83 0.49
CA VAL A 80 -5.56 0.16 1.36
C VAL A 80 -4.37 0.83 0.67
N ALA A 81 -4.24 2.13 0.85
CA ALA A 81 -3.03 2.89 0.56
C ALA A 81 -2.52 3.53 1.84
N GLY A 82 -1.25 3.28 2.16
CA GLY A 82 -0.55 3.92 3.27
C GLY A 82 0.30 5.07 2.77
N TYR A 83 0.37 6.15 3.55
CA TYR A 83 1.24 7.29 3.26
C TYR A 83 1.89 7.85 4.51
N ARG A 84 3.04 8.47 4.29
CA ARG A 84 3.85 9.14 5.32
C ARG A 84 3.80 10.65 5.10
N LEU A 85 3.43 11.36 6.15
CA LEU A 85 3.37 12.81 6.18
C LEU A 85 3.80 13.28 7.56
N GLY A 86 4.65 14.31 7.63
CA GLY A 86 5.15 14.81 8.91
C GLY A 86 5.90 13.77 9.76
N GLY A 87 6.60 12.84 9.11
CA GLY A 87 7.37 11.80 9.81
C GLY A 87 6.56 10.55 10.22
N ARG A 88 5.22 10.56 10.15
CA ARG A 88 4.35 9.41 10.50
C ARG A 88 3.80 8.73 9.25
N GLY A 89 3.95 7.41 9.18
CA GLY A 89 3.39 6.54 8.12
C GLY A 89 2.21 5.71 8.63
N LEU A 90 1.61 4.91 7.75
CA LEU A 90 0.50 4.01 8.09
C LEU A 90 0.91 2.99 9.15
N THR A 91 2.04 2.33 8.94
CA THR A 91 2.58 1.37 9.90
C THR A 91 3.56 2.09 10.82
N GLY A 92 3.30 1.97 12.11
CA GLY A 92 4.14 2.49 13.18
C GLY A 92 4.94 1.37 13.86
N GLY A 93 5.27 1.63 15.10
CA GLY A 93 6.04 0.75 15.97
C GLY A 93 7.44 1.33 16.18
N SER A 94 7.77 1.52 17.45
CA SER A 94 9.10 1.94 17.88
C SER A 94 10.05 0.75 17.95
N ALA A 95 11.35 1.03 18.08
CA ALA A 95 12.33 -0.02 18.39
C ALA A 95 11.96 -0.79 19.65
N LYS A 96 11.37 -0.12 20.66
CA LYS A 96 10.89 -0.75 21.88
C LYS A 96 9.78 -1.76 21.60
N ASP A 97 8.84 -1.44 20.71
CA ASP A 97 7.71 -2.34 20.38
C ASP A 97 8.21 -3.60 19.68
N VAL A 98 9.17 -3.47 18.75
CA VAL A 98 9.83 -4.61 18.11
C VAL A 98 10.56 -5.48 19.13
N LEU A 99 11.31 -4.87 20.06
CA LEU A 99 12.02 -5.61 21.10
C LEU A 99 11.04 -6.27 22.10
N THR A 100 9.89 -5.66 22.36
CA THR A 100 8.85 -6.25 23.21
C THR A 100 8.19 -7.45 22.51
N ALA A 101 7.86 -7.33 21.23
CA ALA A 101 7.19 -8.38 20.46
C ALA A 101 8.09 -9.59 20.19
N TYR A 102 9.38 -9.36 19.90
CA TYR A 102 10.30 -10.42 19.45
C TYR A 102 11.42 -10.75 20.43
N GLY A 103 11.51 -10.02 21.55
CA GLY A 103 12.61 -10.12 22.51
C GLY A 103 13.91 -9.47 22.03
N PRO A 104 14.87 -9.18 22.93
CA PRO A 104 16.07 -8.42 22.57
C PRO A 104 16.97 -9.15 21.57
N PHE A 105 17.18 -10.45 21.71
CA PHE A 105 18.08 -11.22 20.85
C PHE A 105 17.55 -11.37 19.40
N ARG A 106 16.23 -11.50 19.25
CA ARG A 106 15.57 -11.62 17.94
C ARG A 106 15.14 -10.27 17.36
N GLY A 107 14.90 -9.28 18.22
CA GLY A 107 14.48 -7.94 17.80
C GLY A 107 15.59 -7.10 17.21
N LEU A 108 16.82 -7.17 17.74
CA LEU A 108 17.94 -6.38 17.23
C LEU A 108 18.24 -6.58 15.73
N PRO A 109 18.39 -7.82 15.21
CA PRO A 109 18.57 -8.01 13.77
C PRO A 109 17.37 -7.56 12.95
N ARG A 110 16.14 -7.66 13.48
CA ARG A 110 14.93 -7.18 12.84
C ARG A 110 14.92 -5.66 12.69
N LEU A 111 15.35 -4.95 13.72
CA LEU A 111 15.51 -3.49 13.66
C LEU A 111 16.50 -3.07 12.57
N ALA A 112 17.61 -3.80 12.42
CA ALA A 112 18.57 -3.53 11.35
C ALA A 112 17.94 -3.72 9.96
N VAL A 113 17.10 -4.75 9.77
CA VAL A 113 16.35 -4.95 8.52
C VAL A 113 15.32 -3.84 8.30
N LEU A 114 14.56 -3.45 9.32
CA LEU A 114 13.57 -2.36 9.22
C LEU A 114 14.23 -1.03 8.85
N ALA A 115 15.41 -0.74 9.41
CA ALA A 115 16.16 0.47 9.10
C ALA A 115 16.55 0.59 7.61
N LEU A 116 16.70 -0.53 6.89
CA LEU A 116 16.96 -0.52 5.44
C LEU A 116 15.76 0.05 4.64
N PHE A 117 14.56 -0.02 5.21
CA PHE A 117 13.33 0.45 4.58
C PHE A 117 12.87 1.81 5.09
N GLU A 118 13.56 2.36 6.07
CA GLU A 118 13.21 3.67 6.59
C GLU A 118 13.47 4.75 5.53
N ARG A 119 12.47 5.61 5.33
CA ARG A 119 12.52 6.70 4.35
C ARG A 119 12.12 7.99 5.05
N THR A 120 13.01 8.96 5.01
CA THR A 120 12.73 10.31 5.52
C THR A 120 12.10 11.13 4.40
N PRO A 121 10.87 11.65 4.59
CA PRO A 121 10.28 12.57 3.63
C PRO A 121 11.08 13.86 3.54
N SER A 122 11.22 14.40 2.32
CA SER A 122 11.72 15.76 2.12
C SER A 122 10.62 16.79 2.37
N ALA A 123 10.98 18.03 2.63
CA ALA A 123 10.00 19.11 2.81
C ALA A 123 9.10 19.26 1.58
N GLY A 124 7.79 19.27 1.78
CA GLY A 124 6.80 19.37 0.71
C GLY A 124 6.62 18.06 -0.08
N GLU A 125 6.92 16.92 0.52
CA GLU A 125 6.78 15.60 -0.08
C GLU A 125 5.85 14.71 0.75
N LEU A 126 4.87 14.09 0.09
CA LEU A 126 4.14 12.95 0.64
C LEU A 126 4.79 11.67 0.12
N VAL A 127 5.17 10.77 1.03
CA VAL A 127 5.74 9.46 0.66
C VAL A 127 4.69 8.39 0.82
N MET A 128 4.39 7.64 -0.23
CA MET A 128 3.54 6.46 -0.13
C MET A 128 4.33 5.31 0.50
N ASP A 129 3.77 4.72 1.55
CA ASP A 129 4.31 3.50 2.16
C ASP A 129 4.03 2.28 1.28
N GLY A 130 2.88 2.28 0.60
CA GLY A 130 2.47 1.26 -0.36
C GLY A 130 0.98 1.26 -0.63
N ILE A 131 0.57 0.39 -1.56
CA ILE A 131 -0.82 0.17 -1.95
C ILE A 131 -1.07 -1.33 -2.06
N ALA A 132 -2.16 -1.80 -1.47
CA ALA A 132 -2.60 -3.19 -1.54
C ALA A 132 -4.08 -3.26 -1.92
N VAL A 133 -4.44 -4.24 -2.75
CA VAL A 133 -5.82 -4.54 -3.15
C VAL A 133 -6.00 -6.05 -3.09
N ALA A 134 -7.05 -6.50 -2.43
CA ALA A 134 -7.42 -7.91 -2.31
C ALA A 134 -7.47 -8.59 -3.67
N ALA A 135 -6.97 -9.81 -3.77
CA ALA A 135 -6.81 -10.53 -5.04
C ALA A 135 -8.12 -10.58 -5.85
N ALA A 136 -9.25 -10.86 -5.19
CA ALA A 136 -10.57 -10.94 -5.81
C ALA A 136 -11.08 -9.61 -6.40
N HIS A 137 -10.53 -8.46 -5.96
CA HIS A 137 -10.95 -7.12 -6.37
C HIS A 137 -9.93 -6.42 -7.27
N ARG A 138 -8.85 -7.11 -7.68
CA ARG A 138 -7.85 -6.57 -8.61
C ARG A 138 -8.45 -6.44 -10.02
N GLY A 139 -8.07 -5.38 -10.71
CA GLY A 139 -8.60 -5.09 -12.05
C GLY A 139 -9.87 -4.20 -12.04
N ALA A 140 -10.53 -4.02 -10.89
CA ALA A 140 -11.73 -3.20 -10.72
C ALA A 140 -11.45 -1.67 -10.54
N GLY A 141 -10.22 -1.21 -10.83
CA GLY A 141 -9.89 0.22 -10.73
C GLY A 141 -9.59 0.75 -9.32
N ILE A 142 -9.75 -0.07 -8.27
CA ILE A 142 -9.58 0.33 -6.85
C ILE A 142 -8.23 1.00 -6.59
N GLY A 143 -7.15 0.45 -7.17
CA GLY A 143 -5.82 1.04 -7.01
C GLY A 143 -5.74 2.49 -7.53
N GLY A 144 -6.44 2.78 -8.62
CA GLY A 144 -6.53 4.14 -9.18
C GLY A 144 -7.32 5.08 -8.28
N LEU A 145 -8.44 4.61 -7.69
CA LEU A 145 -9.23 5.40 -6.74
C LEU A 145 -8.40 5.74 -5.48
N LEU A 146 -7.69 4.77 -4.93
CA LEU A 146 -6.79 4.99 -3.80
C LEU A 146 -5.69 6.00 -4.12
N LEU A 147 -5.05 5.91 -5.31
CA LEU A 147 -4.02 6.87 -5.75
C LEU A 147 -4.58 8.28 -5.93
N LYS A 148 -5.80 8.41 -6.44
CA LYS A 148 -6.49 9.70 -6.57
C LYS A 148 -6.67 10.35 -5.20
N GLU A 149 -7.09 9.58 -4.21
CA GLU A 149 -7.32 10.10 -2.85
C GLU A 149 -5.99 10.45 -2.15
N VAL A 150 -4.91 9.66 -2.35
CA VAL A 150 -3.56 10.05 -1.89
C VAL A 150 -3.15 11.39 -2.47
N ALA A 151 -3.46 11.64 -3.75
CA ALA A 151 -3.12 12.89 -4.41
C ALA A 151 -3.91 14.09 -3.84
N ALA A 152 -5.18 13.88 -3.50
CA ALA A 152 -6.00 14.88 -2.83
C ALA A 152 -5.44 15.22 -1.45
N VAL A 153 -5.09 14.21 -0.65
CA VAL A 153 -4.42 14.40 0.66
C VAL A 153 -3.11 15.18 0.51
N ALA A 154 -2.30 14.86 -0.50
CA ALA A 154 -1.05 15.56 -0.74
C ALA A 154 -1.29 17.05 -1.09
N ALA A 155 -2.28 17.35 -1.92
CA ALA A 155 -2.65 18.72 -2.28
C ALA A 155 -3.15 19.54 -1.08
N GLU A 156 -4.03 18.96 -0.27
CA GLU A 156 -4.58 19.62 0.93
C GLU A 156 -3.50 19.94 1.97
N ASN A 157 -2.43 19.14 2.03
CA ASN A 157 -1.32 19.35 2.93
C ASN A 157 -0.18 20.19 2.30
N GLY A 158 -0.43 20.84 1.16
CA GLY A 158 0.53 21.71 0.50
C GLY A 158 1.78 20.98 -0.02
N CYS A 159 1.69 19.67 -0.25
CA CYS A 159 2.80 18.94 -0.83
C CYS A 159 2.97 19.31 -2.30
N ARG A 160 4.21 19.39 -2.75
CA ARG A 160 4.55 19.67 -4.15
C ARG A 160 4.65 18.41 -4.99
N ARG A 161 4.91 17.27 -4.36
CA ARG A 161 5.07 15.98 -5.03
C ARG A 161 4.71 14.82 -4.14
N ILE A 162 4.36 13.72 -4.78
CA ILE A 162 4.19 12.40 -4.17
C ILE A 162 5.36 11.53 -4.60
N ARG A 163 5.95 10.79 -3.67
CA ARG A 163 7.01 9.83 -3.91
C ARG A 163 6.56 8.44 -3.51
N LEU A 164 7.01 7.45 -4.23
CA LEU A 164 6.92 6.04 -3.86
C LEU A 164 8.15 5.26 -4.33
N ASP A 165 8.33 4.08 -3.76
CA ASP A 165 9.36 3.13 -4.16
C ASP A 165 8.69 1.82 -4.63
N VAL A 166 9.05 1.34 -5.84
CA VAL A 166 8.56 0.08 -6.40
C VAL A 166 9.72 -0.89 -6.66
N ILE A 167 9.52 -2.15 -6.25
CA ILE A 167 10.50 -3.22 -6.46
C ILE A 167 10.38 -3.81 -7.89
N ASP A 168 11.50 -4.30 -8.42
CA ASP A 168 11.61 -4.83 -9.79
C ASP A 168 10.70 -6.03 -10.06
N VAL A 169 10.35 -6.80 -9.04
CA VAL A 169 9.45 -7.97 -9.14
C VAL A 169 7.96 -7.62 -9.11
N ASN A 170 7.60 -6.33 -9.09
CA ASN A 170 6.20 -5.88 -9.11
C ASN A 170 5.88 -4.97 -10.32
N PRO A 171 5.93 -5.51 -11.57
CA PRO A 171 5.69 -4.73 -12.78
C PRO A 171 4.24 -4.20 -12.87
N ARG A 172 3.27 -4.89 -12.22
CA ARG A 172 1.86 -4.45 -12.21
C ARG A 172 1.69 -3.16 -11.41
N ALA A 173 2.33 -3.05 -10.25
CA ALA A 173 2.31 -1.83 -9.46
C ALA A 173 2.99 -0.68 -10.22
N ARG A 174 4.16 -0.94 -10.83
CA ARG A 174 4.85 0.05 -11.65
C ARG A 174 3.96 0.58 -12.77
N ALA A 175 3.33 -0.30 -13.55
CA ALA A 175 2.42 0.09 -14.61
C ALA A 175 1.19 0.87 -14.11
N LEU A 176 0.67 0.56 -12.90
CA LEU A 176 -0.36 1.36 -12.26
C LEU A 176 0.15 2.78 -11.98
N TYR A 177 1.30 2.93 -11.36
CA TYR A 177 1.87 4.23 -11.03
C TYR A 177 2.16 5.08 -12.27
N GLU A 178 2.75 4.48 -13.32
CA GLU A 178 3.00 5.16 -14.60
C GLU A 178 1.73 5.71 -15.24
N ARG A 179 0.62 4.92 -15.25
CA ARG A 179 -0.69 5.39 -15.73
C ARG A 179 -1.27 6.54 -14.92
N HIS A 180 -0.86 6.67 -13.66
CA HIS A 180 -1.29 7.76 -12.77
C HIS A 180 -0.26 8.90 -12.68
N GLY A 181 0.63 9.02 -13.68
CA GLY A 181 1.54 10.16 -13.85
C GLY A 181 2.80 10.10 -12.99
N PHE A 182 3.12 8.96 -12.40
CA PHE A 182 4.41 8.77 -11.75
C PHE A 182 5.51 8.48 -12.77
N THR A 183 6.66 9.11 -12.59
CA THR A 183 7.85 8.91 -13.42
C THR A 183 9.01 8.37 -12.59
N ALA A 184 9.77 7.43 -13.13
CA ALA A 184 10.96 6.90 -12.47
C ALA A 184 12.06 7.96 -12.44
N VAL A 185 12.64 8.19 -11.25
CA VAL A 185 13.70 9.19 -11.06
C VAL A 185 15.03 8.56 -10.67
N ARG A 186 15.00 7.40 -10.00
CA ARG A 186 16.21 6.69 -9.56
C ARG A 186 15.93 5.20 -9.44
N THR A 187 16.89 4.36 -9.80
CA THR A 187 16.84 2.91 -9.54
C THR A 187 18.11 2.51 -8.80
N GLU A 188 17.92 1.96 -7.61
CA GLU A 188 18.99 1.36 -6.80
C GLU A 188 19.00 -0.15 -7.01
N ARG A 189 20.17 -0.71 -7.31
CA ARG A 189 20.35 -2.15 -7.52
C ARG A 189 21.14 -2.76 -6.36
N THR A 190 20.56 -3.78 -5.75
CA THR A 190 21.14 -4.52 -4.64
C THR A 190 21.07 -6.04 -4.90
N PRO A 191 21.70 -6.55 -5.98
CA PRO A 191 21.55 -7.94 -6.39
C PRO A 191 22.01 -8.94 -5.31
N TRP A 192 22.96 -8.56 -4.47
CA TRP A 192 23.46 -9.37 -3.35
C TRP A 192 22.45 -9.58 -2.22
N LEU A 193 21.43 -8.69 -2.11
CA LEU A 193 20.35 -8.83 -1.12
C LEU A 193 19.16 -9.64 -1.65
N ARG A 194 19.18 -10.10 -2.91
CA ARG A 194 18.07 -10.82 -3.52
C ARG A 194 17.63 -12.06 -2.74
N GLY A 195 18.59 -12.81 -2.20
CA GLY A 195 18.32 -13.99 -1.38
C GLY A 195 17.56 -13.66 -0.09
N LEU A 196 17.82 -12.50 0.51
CA LEU A 196 17.18 -12.05 1.75
C LEU A 196 15.86 -11.31 1.48
N LEU A 197 15.84 -10.42 0.49
CA LEU A 197 14.72 -9.49 0.26
C LEU A 197 13.75 -9.95 -0.83
N GLY A 198 14.14 -10.94 -1.64
CA GLY A 198 13.33 -11.46 -2.75
C GLY A 198 13.24 -10.54 -3.98
N PHE A 199 13.99 -9.43 -4.01
CA PHE A 199 14.08 -8.51 -5.15
C PHE A 199 15.52 -8.02 -5.33
N SER A 200 15.85 -7.43 -6.49
CA SER A 200 17.21 -7.00 -6.86
C SER A 200 17.34 -5.51 -7.10
N ALA A 201 16.22 -4.82 -7.26
CA ALA A 201 16.23 -3.38 -7.51
C ALA A 201 14.97 -2.71 -6.94
N VAL A 202 15.14 -1.46 -6.52
CA VAL A 202 14.08 -0.56 -6.08
C VAL A 202 14.12 0.68 -6.95
N THR A 203 13.00 1.03 -7.57
CA THR A 203 12.85 2.24 -8.36
C THR A 203 12.04 3.26 -7.59
N THR A 204 12.63 4.41 -7.32
CA THR A 204 11.94 5.58 -6.78
C THR A 204 11.21 6.28 -7.91
N MET A 205 9.93 6.54 -7.71
CA MET A 205 9.08 7.26 -8.66
C MET A 205 8.47 8.50 -8.01
N HIS A 206 8.35 9.56 -8.78
CA HIS A 206 7.73 10.82 -8.35
C HIS A 206 6.55 11.18 -9.25
N ARG A 207 5.58 11.85 -8.66
CA ARG A 207 4.48 12.53 -9.35
C ARG A 207 4.32 13.94 -8.77
N PRO A 208 4.29 15.00 -9.58
CA PRO A 208 3.94 16.34 -9.10
C PRO A 208 2.49 16.37 -8.63
N VAL A 209 2.21 17.15 -7.59
CA VAL A 209 0.85 17.48 -7.15
C VAL A 209 0.36 18.64 -8.00
N THR A 210 -0.85 18.53 -8.53
CA THR A 210 -1.44 19.50 -9.46
C THR A 210 -2.66 20.19 -8.86
N ALA A 211 -3.09 21.30 -9.44
CA ALA A 211 -4.33 21.98 -9.03
C ALA A 211 -5.57 21.07 -9.19
N ALA A 212 -5.56 20.14 -10.15
CA ALA A 212 -6.64 19.17 -10.33
C ALA A 212 -6.76 18.19 -9.15
N ASP A 213 -5.66 17.89 -8.46
CA ASP A 213 -5.67 17.04 -7.27
C ASP A 213 -6.39 17.72 -6.10
N ALA A 214 -6.28 19.04 -6.00
CA ALA A 214 -6.98 19.83 -4.97
C ALA A 214 -8.50 19.93 -5.24
N ALA A 215 -8.91 19.89 -6.51
CA ALA A 215 -10.31 19.97 -6.92
C ALA A 215 -11.05 18.62 -6.82
N ALA A 216 -10.32 17.51 -6.68
CA ALA A 216 -10.86 16.15 -6.66
C ALA A 216 -11.48 15.75 -5.29
N ARG A 217 -12.00 16.70 -4.51
CA ARG A 217 -12.68 16.43 -3.24
C ARG A 217 -13.88 15.52 -3.49
N PRO A 218 -14.02 14.35 -2.86
CA PRO A 218 -15.33 13.74 -2.71
C PRO A 218 -16.15 14.69 -1.81
N GLU A 219 -17.31 15.10 -2.29
CA GLU A 219 -18.28 15.78 -1.43
C GLU A 219 -18.59 14.83 -0.26
N ALA A 220 -18.32 15.32 0.96
CA ALA A 220 -18.64 14.59 2.18
C ALA A 220 -20.18 14.45 2.23
N GLN A 221 -20.66 13.23 2.04
CA GLN A 221 -22.01 12.83 2.40
C GLN A 221 -22.01 12.24 3.79
#